data_6f9b7de1f12a6dc72e335a4c4bbb5eed
#
_entry.id   6f9b7de1f12a6dc72e335a4c4bbb5eed
#
_cell.length_a   1.000
_cell.length_b   1.000
_cell.length_c   1.000
_cell.angle_alpha   90.00
_cell.angle_beta   90.00
_cell.angle_gamma   90.00
#
_symmetry.space_group_name_H-M   'P 1'
#
loop_
_entity.id
_entity.type
_entity.pdbx_description
1 polymer ?
#
loop_
_entity_poly.entity_id
_entity_poly.type
_entity_poly.pdbx_seq_one_letter_code
_entity_poly.pdbx_strand_id
1 'polypeptide(L)'
;MNTTVTYTFGSKVAEAAPVRTAVPDPLLFASVDGLAASLSNSECVFQPRGTGDTHVMTHHVLQALDKCREFRSLEEHAARIAAMTPGLDASPAGIRRVLDNLVARGLLVSNEDFVARMRVAGGLGAADGDGDSSLRAICIRACDRPAQLARLLASLAEYERVFRMTRPYVLIDDSTLAAAADRNLDLLREFARSTGCKVTYVGTTQQQQVVQRLAKTLPSSTDALSRLLLRPRGSAAGAFGGGRAWNLALLMSAGGSLVLLDDDLCLPLRRPDDAESGIDPDPSSVPGTSFYRSMDEALNSAAAIEDDPFALHLGAVGKTLGRLVAEPAFAIDPARLRGLNLGRLEHLRGDARIIGTVQGTCGSSRTESGAWLYQLDPESREAFWKDRESYLRNIEATSIRYGRRKAHVRAISNFTPFAIDNSRLLPCTNPVGRGEDSLFSVLASICRPESLLLELPVAIGHIQESDRKRSLRTTSAPPPRFNYFLGDYIQRQIPEILAENPADRLQTLAVGLRDVAGASESRRIRLLREYLAYARAEAIERLQQQYESAPNAPIYWQADVRSIIEANGRALTTNAPPRLADWPEDGDEASCARRLGEDTAHMAEALEAWPSLWERARQLGERFIGTD
;
A
#
# COMPACT_ATOMS: atom_id res chain seq x y z
N MET A 1 -33.67 19.95 15.38
CA MET A 1 -34.94 19.19 15.57
C MET A 1 -34.73 17.86 14.88
N ASN A 2 -34.59 16.78 15.66
CA ASN A 2 -34.44 15.43 15.07
C ASN A 2 -35.79 15.03 14.47
N THR A 3 -35.84 14.87 13.15
CA THR A 3 -37.05 14.43 12.45
C THR A 3 -37.04 12.90 12.39
N THR A 4 -37.87 12.24 13.20
CA THR A 4 -38.09 10.79 13.13
C THR A 4 -39.12 10.49 12.04
N VAL A 5 -38.79 9.59 11.13
CA VAL A 5 -39.68 9.21 10.00
C VAL A 5 -39.84 7.71 9.96
N THR A 6 -41.09 7.25 9.87
CA THR A 6 -41.44 5.83 9.81
C THR A 6 -41.67 5.40 8.36
N TYR A 7 -41.04 4.30 7.95
CA TYR A 7 -41.19 3.68 6.62
C TYR A 7 -41.92 2.34 6.74
N THR A 8 -42.90 2.13 5.85
CA THR A 8 -43.61 0.86 5.74
C THR A 8 -43.87 0.50 4.26
N PHE A 9 -43.82 -0.77 3.92
CA PHE A 9 -44.39 -1.25 2.69
C PHE A 9 -45.89 -1.39 2.88
N GLY A 10 -46.66 -0.55 2.19
CA GLY A 10 -48.13 -0.57 2.26
C GLY A 10 -48.74 -1.78 1.54
N SER A 11 -49.79 -2.34 2.13
CA SER A 11 -50.44 -3.57 1.67
C SER A 11 -51.58 -3.37 0.65
N LYS A 12 -51.82 -2.15 0.14
CA LYS A 12 -52.81 -1.93 -0.93
C LYS A 12 -52.34 -0.84 -1.89
N VAL A 13 -52.03 -1.24 -3.09
CA VAL A 13 -51.78 -0.32 -4.20
C VAL A 13 -53.03 -0.29 -5.09
N ALA A 14 -53.64 0.90 -5.28
CA ALA A 14 -54.66 1.11 -6.28
C ALA A 14 -54.09 0.83 -7.69
N GLU A 15 -54.91 0.28 -8.58
CA GLU A 15 -54.54 -0.12 -9.94
C GLU A 15 -53.70 0.91 -10.67
N ALA A 16 -52.62 0.43 -11.28
CA ALA A 16 -51.58 1.22 -11.91
C ALA A 16 -52.08 1.79 -13.25
N ALA A 17 -51.79 3.06 -13.46
CA ALA A 17 -51.81 3.67 -14.80
C ALA A 17 -50.80 2.95 -15.74
N PRO A 18 -50.99 2.98 -17.06
CA PRO A 18 -50.19 2.20 -18.01
C PRO A 18 -48.71 2.49 -17.87
N VAL A 19 -47.94 1.40 -17.77
CA VAL A 19 -46.47 1.39 -17.66
C VAL A 19 -45.91 2.09 -18.90
N ARG A 20 -45.45 3.33 -18.74
CA ARG A 20 -44.47 3.89 -19.67
C ARG A 20 -43.26 2.97 -19.61
N THR A 21 -42.81 2.47 -20.76
CA THR A 21 -41.51 1.83 -20.89
C THR A 21 -40.46 2.76 -20.29
N ALA A 22 -39.98 2.44 -19.09
CA ALA A 22 -39.02 3.27 -18.38
C ALA A 22 -37.74 3.33 -19.20
N VAL A 23 -37.34 4.52 -19.61
CA VAL A 23 -35.96 4.77 -20.04
C VAL A 23 -35.10 4.33 -18.89
N PRO A 24 -34.07 3.48 -19.11
CA PRO A 24 -33.20 3.06 -18.01
C PRO A 24 -32.70 4.30 -17.27
N ASP A 25 -32.85 4.30 -15.95
CA ASP A 25 -32.34 5.40 -15.11
C ASP A 25 -30.82 5.42 -15.24
N PRO A 26 -30.19 6.47 -15.76
CA PRO A 26 -28.73 6.54 -15.94
C PRO A 26 -28.00 6.62 -14.63
N LEU A 27 -28.71 6.97 -13.52
CA LEU A 27 -28.10 7.08 -12.20
C LEU A 27 -28.06 5.73 -11.50
N LEU A 28 -26.93 5.47 -10.82
CA LEU A 28 -26.72 4.31 -9.98
C LEU A 28 -26.76 4.74 -8.51
N PHE A 29 -27.35 3.93 -7.67
CA PHE A 29 -27.51 4.24 -6.25
C PHE A 29 -26.95 3.11 -5.39
N ALA A 30 -26.38 3.47 -4.23
CA ALA A 30 -25.98 2.51 -3.19
C ALA A 30 -26.42 3.01 -1.81
N SER A 31 -26.73 2.07 -0.91
CA SER A 31 -27.12 2.40 0.46
C SER A 31 -25.93 2.82 1.31
N VAL A 32 -26.13 3.85 2.13
CA VAL A 32 -25.16 4.25 3.15
C VAL A 32 -25.07 3.18 4.24
N ASP A 33 -23.89 3.04 4.86
CA ASP A 33 -23.70 2.20 6.03
C ASP A 33 -24.18 2.90 7.30
N GLY A 34 -24.51 2.12 8.34
CA GLY A 34 -25.02 2.67 9.59
C GLY A 34 -25.19 1.63 10.67
N LEU A 35 -25.62 2.09 11.84
CA LEU A 35 -25.98 1.27 13.00
C LEU A 35 -27.48 1.05 13.02
N ALA A 36 -27.91 -0.18 13.27
CA ALA A 36 -29.33 -0.51 13.43
C ALA A 36 -29.59 -1.16 14.79
N ALA A 37 -30.70 -0.77 15.43
CA ALA A 37 -31.19 -1.39 16.66
C ALA A 37 -32.69 -1.64 16.57
N SER A 38 -33.17 -2.80 17.02
CA SER A 38 -34.60 -3.12 17.06
C SER A 38 -35.32 -2.29 18.13
N LEU A 39 -36.46 -1.68 17.74
CA LEU A 39 -37.39 -1.00 18.66
C LEU A 39 -38.54 -1.94 19.08
N SER A 40 -38.98 -2.77 18.15
CA SER A 40 -40.07 -3.72 18.32
C SER A 40 -39.89 -4.92 17.39
N ASN A 41 -40.82 -5.84 17.38
CA ASN A 41 -40.84 -6.98 16.44
C ASN A 41 -40.99 -6.54 14.96
N SER A 42 -41.47 -5.32 14.71
CA SER A 42 -41.72 -4.81 13.33
C SER A 42 -40.84 -3.60 12.95
N GLU A 43 -40.27 -2.90 13.91
CA GLU A 43 -39.57 -1.64 13.68
C GLU A 43 -38.15 -1.62 14.26
N CYS A 44 -37.30 -0.89 13.58
CA CYS A 44 -35.92 -0.64 14.01
C CYS A 44 -35.56 0.84 13.82
N VAL A 45 -34.54 1.27 14.55
CA VAL A 45 -33.86 2.53 14.35
C VAL A 45 -32.62 2.27 13.50
N PHE A 46 -32.39 3.11 12.52
CA PHE A 46 -31.18 3.15 11.70
C PHE A 46 -30.53 4.54 11.79
N GLN A 47 -29.24 4.57 12.10
CA GLN A 47 -28.43 5.77 12.14
C GLN A 47 -27.29 5.64 11.11
N PRO A 48 -27.31 6.43 10.01
CA PRO A 48 -26.22 6.45 9.04
C PRO A 48 -24.91 6.90 9.70
N ARG A 49 -23.80 6.28 9.30
CA ARG A 49 -22.47 6.70 9.76
C ARG A 49 -22.16 8.12 9.28
N GLY A 50 -21.56 8.93 10.16
CA GLY A 50 -21.14 10.29 9.85
C GLY A 50 -22.26 11.33 9.79
N THR A 51 -23.52 10.94 10.08
CA THR A 51 -24.64 11.87 10.29
C THR A 51 -25.18 11.76 11.71
N GLY A 52 -25.79 12.83 12.24
CA GLY A 52 -26.52 12.79 13.52
C GLY A 52 -27.98 12.36 13.35
N ASP A 53 -28.40 12.03 12.13
CA ASP A 53 -29.80 11.73 11.83
C ASP A 53 -30.17 10.33 12.27
N THR A 54 -31.43 10.17 12.70
CA THR A 54 -31.96 8.87 13.14
C THR A 54 -33.25 8.59 12.36
N HIS A 55 -33.35 7.40 11.79
CA HIS A 55 -34.51 6.98 10.99
C HIS A 55 -35.18 5.80 11.63
N VAL A 56 -36.49 5.87 11.85
CA VAL A 56 -37.31 4.71 12.25
C VAL A 56 -37.87 4.08 10.97
N MET A 57 -37.71 2.77 10.84
CA MET A 57 -38.18 2.02 9.68
C MET A 57 -38.58 0.60 10.08
N THR A 58 -39.30 -0.09 9.21
CA THR A 58 -39.58 -1.50 9.41
C THR A 58 -38.34 -2.36 9.12
N HIS A 59 -38.27 -3.55 9.73
CA HIS A 59 -37.21 -4.52 9.42
C HIS A 59 -37.12 -4.87 7.93
N HIS A 60 -38.24 -4.87 7.20
CA HIS A 60 -38.24 -5.11 5.75
C HIS A 60 -37.54 -3.98 4.97
N VAL A 61 -37.73 -2.71 5.38
CA VAL A 61 -37.03 -1.58 4.76
C VAL A 61 -35.53 -1.63 5.06
N LEU A 62 -35.14 -2.00 6.29
CA LEU A 62 -33.74 -2.20 6.64
C LEU A 62 -33.09 -3.33 5.82
N GLN A 63 -33.79 -4.45 5.63
CA GLN A 63 -33.33 -5.53 4.77
C GLN A 63 -33.22 -5.10 3.30
N ALA A 64 -34.14 -4.25 2.83
CA ALA A 64 -34.06 -3.69 1.49
C ALA A 64 -32.83 -2.78 1.34
N LEU A 65 -32.53 -1.92 2.32
CA LEU A 65 -31.31 -1.11 2.34
C LEU A 65 -30.05 -2.00 2.29
N ASP A 66 -29.98 -3.06 3.08
CA ASP A 66 -28.84 -3.98 3.08
C ASP A 66 -28.58 -4.64 1.71
N LYS A 67 -29.65 -4.87 0.94
CA LYS A 67 -29.56 -5.39 -0.43
C LYS A 67 -29.16 -4.34 -1.48
N CYS A 68 -29.16 -3.06 -1.12
CA CYS A 68 -28.80 -1.94 -2.00
C CYS A 68 -27.34 -1.48 -1.84
N ARG A 69 -26.45 -2.24 -1.24
CA ARG A 69 -25.07 -1.83 -0.96
C ARG A 69 -24.20 -1.59 -2.18
N GLU A 70 -24.55 -2.18 -3.33
CA GLU A 70 -23.82 -2.04 -4.60
C GLU A 70 -24.47 -0.96 -5.45
N PHE A 71 -23.67 -0.16 -6.16
CA PHE A 71 -24.17 0.84 -7.11
C PHE A 71 -24.92 0.18 -8.28
N ARG A 72 -26.25 0.32 -8.30
CA ARG A 72 -27.16 -0.18 -9.35
C ARG A 72 -28.27 0.83 -9.60
N SER A 73 -28.97 0.72 -10.72
CA SER A 73 -30.18 1.53 -10.93
C SER A 73 -31.28 1.16 -9.92
N LEU A 74 -32.21 2.07 -9.67
CA LEU A 74 -33.30 1.79 -8.72
C LEU A 74 -34.22 0.68 -9.23
N GLU A 75 -34.35 0.51 -10.55
CA GLU A 75 -35.07 -0.60 -11.19
C GLU A 75 -34.39 -1.94 -10.89
N GLU A 76 -33.07 -2.02 -11.07
CA GLU A 76 -32.31 -3.23 -10.74
C GLU A 76 -32.42 -3.59 -9.27
N HIS A 77 -32.36 -2.59 -8.37
CA HIS A 77 -32.58 -2.78 -6.95
C HIS A 77 -34.00 -3.30 -6.65
N ALA A 78 -35.02 -2.68 -7.23
CA ALA A 78 -36.41 -3.08 -7.02
C ALA A 78 -36.66 -4.52 -7.48
N ALA A 79 -36.16 -4.89 -8.65
CA ALA A 79 -36.24 -6.25 -9.17
C ALA A 79 -35.51 -7.26 -8.28
N ARG A 80 -34.31 -6.92 -7.82
CA ARG A 80 -33.49 -7.78 -6.93
C ARG A 80 -34.16 -7.98 -5.58
N ILE A 81 -34.69 -6.93 -4.96
CA ILE A 81 -35.42 -7.02 -3.67
C ILE A 81 -36.64 -7.90 -3.82
N ALA A 82 -37.44 -7.71 -4.87
CA ALA A 82 -38.62 -8.54 -5.14
C ALA A 82 -38.26 -10.03 -5.27
N ALA A 83 -37.18 -10.34 -5.98
CA ALA A 83 -36.72 -11.72 -6.17
C ALA A 83 -36.13 -12.38 -4.90
N MET A 84 -35.48 -11.59 -4.05
CA MET A 84 -34.68 -12.10 -2.90
C MET A 84 -35.41 -12.02 -1.55
N THR A 85 -36.65 -11.52 -1.49
CA THR A 85 -37.41 -11.37 -0.25
C THR A 85 -38.70 -12.19 -0.31
N PRO A 86 -38.67 -13.51 -0.01
CA PRO A 86 -39.86 -14.32 0.02
C PRO A 86 -40.86 -13.75 1.03
N GLY A 87 -42.15 -13.68 0.63
CA GLY A 87 -43.23 -13.18 1.49
C GLY A 87 -43.39 -11.65 1.48
N LEU A 88 -42.58 -10.93 0.70
CA LEU A 88 -42.80 -9.49 0.46
C LEU A 88 -43.94 -9.35 -0.54
N ASP A 89 -45.14 -8.98 -0.08
CA ASP A 89 -46.32 -8.71 -0.92
C ASP A 89 -46.19 -7.27 -1.49
N ALA A 90 -45.18 -7.03 -2.31
CA ALA A 90 -44.92 -5.75 -2.93
C ALA A 90 -44.52 -5.91 -4.41
N SER A 91 -45.21 -5.20 -5.29
CA SER A 91 -44.80 -5.13 -6.68
C SER A 91 -43.47 -4.38 -6.85
N PRO A 92 -42.69 -4.63 -7.92
CA PRO A 92 -41.46 -3.85 -8.19
C PRO A 92 -41.70 -2.34 -8.21
N ALA A 93 -42.86 -1.89 -8.69
CA ALA A 93 -43.27 -0.46 -8.70
C ALA A 93 -43.51 0.08 -7.28
N GLY A 94 -44.03 -0.75 -6.38
CA GLY A 94 -44.21 -0.41 -4.96
C GLY A 94 -42.85 -0.29 -4.24
N ILE A 95 -41.96 -1.24 -4.49
CA ILE A 95 -40.59 -1.21 -3.96
C ILE A 95 -39.85 0.02 -4.50
N ARG A 96 -39.95 0.31 -5.80
CA ARG A 96 -39.33 1.50 -6.42
C ARG A 96 -39.71 2.78 -5.68
N ARG A 97 -41.00 2.98 -5.35
CA ARG A 97 -41.47 4.16 -4.59
C ARG A 97 -40.83 4.27 -3.21
N VAL A 98 -40.63 3.15 -2.54
CA VAL A 98 -39.89 3.15 -1.25
C VAL A 98 -38.45 3.56 -1.46
N LEU A 99 -37.77 3.05 -2.48
CA LEU A 99 -36.40 3.42 -2.81
C LEU A 99 -36.27 4.92 -3.16
N ASP A 100 -37.23 5.49 -3.92
CA ASP A 100 -37.27 6.93 -4.20
C ASP A 100 -37.35 7.77 -2.92
N ASN A 101 -38.14 7.33 -1.92
CA ASN A 101 -38.19 7.98 -0.63
C ASN A 101 -36.86 7.86 0.15
N LEU A 102 -36.17 6.71 0.04
CA LEU A 102 -34.86 6.54 0.67
C LEU A 102 -33.79 7.40 0.01
N VAL A 103 -33.84 7.61 -1.30
CA VAL A 103 -33.02 8.61 -2.03
C VAL A 103 -33.27 10.01 -1.48
N ALA A 104 -34.55 10.42 -1.40
CA ALA A 104 -34.94 11.74 -0.89
C ALA A 104 -34.48 12.00 0.56
N ARG A 105 -34.21 10.96 1.33
CA ARG A 105 -33.71 11.00 2.71
C ARG A 105 -32.20 10.84 2.82
N GLY A 106 -31.49 10.70 1.70
CA GLY A 106 -30.03 10.51 1.68
C GLY A 106 -29.55 9.14 2.17
N LEU A 107 -30.46 8.17 2.31
CA LEU A 107 -30.13 6.78 2.69
C LEU A 107 -29.66 5.94 1.47
N LEU A 108 -29.96 6.39 0.27
CA LEU A 108 -29.36 5.93 -0.98
C LEU A 108 -28.65 7.12 -1.64
N VAL A 109 -27.37 6.95 -1.95
CA VAL A 109 -26.51 7.98 -2.55
C VAL A 109 -26.28 7.63 -4.03
N SER A 110 -26.43 8.61 -4.93
CA SER A 110 -26.12 8.39 -6.33
C SER A 110 -24.61 8.32 -6.57
N ASN A 111 -24.20 7.64 -7.64
CA ASN A 111 -22.81 7.58 -8.07
C ASN A 111 -22.25 8.98 -8.41
N GLU A 112 -23.06 9.87 -8.97
CA GLU A 112 -22.68 11.26 -9.26
C GLU A 112 -22.48 12.06 -7.98
N ASP A 113 -23.43 11.97 -7.02
CA ASP A 113 -23.31 12.65 -5.72
C ASP A 113 -22.10 12.15 -4.92
N PHE A 114 -21.82 10.85 -4.99
CA PHE A 114 -20.63 10.28 -4.34
C PHE A 114 -19.35 10.94 -4.85
N VAL A 115 -19.17 11.03 -6.17
CA VAL A 115 -18.00 11.68 -6.79
C VAL A 115 -17.99 13.20 -6.51
N ALA A 116 -19.16 13.86 -6.60
CA ALA A 116 -19.27 15.28 -6.33
C ALA A 116 -18.90 15.65 -4.88
N ARG A 117 -19.36 14.85 -3.91
CA ARG A 117 -19.01 15.05 -2.48
C ARG A 117 -17.52 14.93 -2.23
N MET A 118 -16.81 14.01 -2.90
CA MET A 118 -15.34 13.93 -2.79
C MET A 118 -14.68 15.24 -3.22
N ARG A 119 -15.12 15.85 -4.33
CA ARG A 119 -14.55 17.12 -4.84
C ARG A 119 -14.75 18.28 -3.86
N VAL A 120 -15.95 18.37 -3.28
CA VAL A 120 -16.27 19.43 -2.29
C VAL A 120 -15.47 19.27 -1.01
N ALA A 121 -15.41 18.08 -0.44
CA ALA A 121 -14.66 17.81 0.78
C ALA A 121 -13.17 18.12 0.63
N GLY A 122 -12.58 17.85 -0.54
CA GLY A 122 -11.19 18.19 -0.86
C GLY A 122 -10.91 19.70 -0.87
N GLY A 123 -11.93 20.54 -1.11
CA GLY A 123 -11.84 22.00 -1.05
C GLY A 123 -11.91 22.56 0.36
N LEU A 124 -12.65 21.92 1.27
CA LEU A 124 -12.85 22.37 2.64
C LEU A 124 -11.65 22.09 3.56
N GLY A 125 -10.88 21.03 3.29
CA GLY A 125 -9.67 20.66 4.04
C GLY A 125 -8.46 21.59 3.81
N ALA A 126 -8.61 22.62 2.98
CA ALA A 126 -7.53 23.58 2.66
C ALA A 126 -7.17 24.54 3.81
N ALA A 127 -7.93 24.54 4.92
CA ALA A 127 -7.68 25.44 6.06
C ALA A 127 -6.47 25.01 6.94
N ASP A 128 -6.12 23.71 6.95
CA ASP A 128 -4.85 23.24 7.52
C ASP A 128 -3.79 23.26 6.42
N GLY A 129 -3.15 24.41 6.25
CA GLY A 129 -2.19 24.76 5.25
C GLY A 129 -1.65 23.59 4.44
N ASP A 130 -1.70 23.67 3.11
CA ASP A 130 -0.81 22.89 2.25
C ASP A 130 0.59 23.05 2.84
N GLY A 131 0.96 22.16 3.76
CA GLY A 131 2.31 22.13 4.29
C GLY A 131 3.18 22.10 3.06
N ASP A 132 4.17 22.95 3.00
CA ASP A 132 5.07 23.10 1.87
C ASP A 132 5.57 21.70 1.46
N SER A 133 4.85 21.04 0.53
CA SER A 133 5.24 19.73 -0.01
C SER A 133 6.34 19.86 -1.05
N SER A 134 7.12 20.95 -0.98
CA SER A 134 8.27 21.16 -1.83
C SER A 134 9.22 19.96 -1.75
N LEU A 135 9.78 19.60 -2.91
CA LEU A 135 10.77 18.54 -2.99
C LEU A 135 12.01 18.89 -2.17
N ARG A 136 12.28 18.12 -1.13
CA ARG A 136 13.49 18.27 -0.31
C ARG A 136 14.69 17.56 -0.91
N ALA A 137 14.48 16.35 -1.43
CA ALA A 137 15.54 15.56 -2.03
C ALA A 137 15.02 14.43 -2.91
N ILE A 138 15.81 14.05 -3.91
CA ILE A 138 15.76 12.76 -4.58
C ILE A 138 16.80 11.87 -3.89
N CYS A 139 16.34 10.95 -3.05
CA CYS A 139 17.18 10.06 -2.28
C CYS A 139 17.43 8.77 -3.07
N ILE A 140 18.69 8.45 -3.30
CA ILE A 140 19.14 7.21 -3.95
C ILE A 140 19.77 6.31 -2.89
N ARG A 141 19.31 5.06 -2.79
CA ARG A 141 19.88 4.04 -1.92
C ARG A 141 20.85 3.16 -2.71
N ALA A 142 22.09 3.05 -2.29
CA ALA A 142 23.10 2.20 -2.93
C ALA A 142 23.83 1.32 -1.92
N CYS A 143 24.25 0.12 -2.36
CA CYS A 143 25.07 -0.78 -1.58
C CYS A 143 25.88 -1.72 -2.47
N ASP A 144 27.20 -1.55 -2.54
CA ASP A 144 28.18 -2.41 -3.24
C ASP A 144 27.88 -2.65 -4.75
N ARG A 145 27.14 -1.74 -5.42
CA ARG A 145 26.68 -1.89 -6.82
C ARG A 145 26.94 -0.66 -7.69
N PRO A 146 28.20 -0.22 -7.86
CA PRO A 146 28.52 1.02 -8.56
C PRO A 146 28.14 1.03 -10.06
N ALA A 147 28.10 -0.13 -10.73
CA ALA A 147 27.68 -0.20 -12.14
C ALA A 147 26.18 0.10 -12.29
N GLN A 148 25.34 -0.40 -11.38
CA GLN A 148 23.91 -0.09 -11.36
C GLN A 148 23.67 1.39 -11.07
N LEU A 149 24.33 1.93 -10.04
CA LEU A 149 24.29 3.35 -9.71
C LEU A 149 24.71 4.24 -10.91
N ALA A 150 25.78 3.86 -11.63
CA ALA A 150 26.23 4.60 -12.81
C ALA A 150 25.13 4.67 -13.88
N ARG A 151 24.42 3.58 -14.13
CA ARG A 151 23.30 3.54 -15.09
C ARG A 151 22.13 4.42 -14.64
N LEU A 152 21.75 4.36 -13.37
CA LEU A 152 20.71 5.24 -12.82
C LEU A 152 21.11 6.71 -12.96
N LEU A 153 22.31 7.09 -12.52
CA LEU A 153 22.78 8.48 -12.59
C LEU A 153 22.88 8.98 -14.03
N ALA A 154 23.29 8.15 -14.98
CA ALA A 154 23.31 8.52 -16.41
C ALA A 154 21.90 8.82 -16.92
N SER A 155 20.90 8.00 -16.57
CA SER A 155 19.50 8.24 -16.94
C SER A 155 18.92 9.49 -16.27
N LEU A 156 19.26 9.77 -15.03
CA LEU A 156 18.87 10.99 -14.33
C LEU A 156 19.51 12.24 -14.93
N ALA A 157 20.78 12.17 -15.29
CA ALA A 157 21.50 13.30 -15.93
C ALA A 157 20.85 13.70 -17.27
N GLU A 158 20.41 12.70 -18.04
CA GLU A 158 19.69 12.97 -19.30
C GLU A 158 18.37 13.71 -19.04
N TYR A 159 17.61 13.30 -18.01
CA TYR A 159 16.36 13.97 -17.65
C TYR A 159 16.56 15.38 -17.11
N GLU A 160 17.54 15.61 -16.23
CA GLU A 160 17.86 16.97 -15.76
C GLU A 160 18.22 17.89 -16.93
N ARG A 161 18.96 17.36 -17.92
CA ARG A 161 19.33 18.10 -19.13
C ARG A 161 18.10 18.39 -20.03
N VAL A 162 17.25 17.42 -20.28
CA VAL A 162 16.06 17.55 -21.14
C VAL A 162 15.08 18.56 -20.54
N PHE A 163 14.79 18.45 -19.26
CA PHE A 163 13.84 19.33 -18.57
C PHE A 163 14.47 20.61 -18.02
N ARG A 164 15.80 20.81 -18.19
CA ARG A 164 16.55 21.98 -17.70
C ARG A 164 16.32 22.24 -16.22
N MET A 165 16.34 21.17 -15.44
CA MET A 165 16.14 21.22 -13.99
C MET A 165 17.46 21.02 -13.25
N THR A 166 17.51 21.43 -11.98
CA THR A 166 18.64 21.22 -11.08
C THR A 166 18.12 20.82 -9.71
N ARG A 167 17.63 19.58 -9.61
CA ARG A 167 17.03 19.07 -8.38
C ARG A 167 18.10 18.70 -7.35
N PRO A 168 17.75 18.70 -6.04
CA PRO A 168 18.66 18.23 -5.01
C PRO A 168 18.68 16.69 -4.94
N TYR A 169 19.89 16.11 -5.01
CA TYR A 169 20.10 14.66 -4.92
C TYR A 169 20.85 14.29 -3.65
N VAL A 170 20.46 13.17 -3.05
CA VAL A 170 21.13 12.58 -1.90
C VAL A 170 21.43 11.13 -2.20
N LEU A 171 22.71 10.75 -2.18
CA LEU A 171 23.14 9.37 -2.26
C LEU A 171 23.38 8.83 -0.85
N ILE A 172 22.53 7.91 -0.41
CA ILE A 172 22.70 7.18 0.85
C ILE A 172 23.40 5.87 0.52
N ASP A 173 24.69 5.83 0.82
CA ASP A 173 25.58 4.73 0.47
C ASP A 173 25.87 3.83 1.70
N ASP A 174 25.37 2.62 1.64
CA ASP A 174 25.51 1.59 2.66
C ASP A 174 26.57 0.54 2.26
N SER A 175 27.45 0.88 1.30
CA SER A 175 28.48 -0.02 0.80
C SER A 175 29.42 -0.50 1.90
N THR A 176 29.76 -1.79 1.84
CA THR A 176 30.69 -2.46 2.75
C THR A 176 32.10 -2.53 2.19
N LEU A 177 32.22 -2.46 0.87
CA LEU A 177 33.48 -2.48 0.13
C LEU A 177 33.95 -1.05 -0.08
N ALA A 178 35.14 -0.70 0.45
CA ALA A 178 35.70 0.65 0.30
C ALA A 178 35.79 1.08 -1.16
N ALA A 179 36.25 0.20 -2.05
CA ALA A 179 36.34 0.48 -3.47
C ALA A 179 34.98 0.79 -4.12
N ALA A 180 33.89 0.18 -3.66
CA ALA A 180 32.54 0.47 -4.13
C ALA A 180 32.07 1.84 -3.62
N ALA A 181 32.31 2.16 -2.35
CA ALA A 181 31.99 3.46 -1.75
C ALA A 181 32.75 4.60 -2.44
N ASP A 182 34.06 4.44 -2.67
CA ASP A 182 34.88 5.43 -3.39
C ASP A 182 34.35 5.65 -4.82
N ARG A 183 34.04 4.55 -5.52
CA ARG A 183 33.48 4.64 -6.87
C ARG A 183 32.10 5.30 -6.89
N ASN A 184 31.23 5.00 -5.95
CA ASN A 184 29.91 5.64 -5.82
C ASN A 184 30.05 7.15 -5.58
N LEU A 185 30.99 7.58 -4.74
CA LEU A 185 31.27 8.98 -4.50
C LEU A 185 31.77 9.69 -5.77
N ASP A 186 32.66 9.05 -6.54
CA ASP A 186 33.17 9.61 -7.78
C ASP A 186 32.08 9.75 -8.85
N LEU A 187 31.21 8.74 -8.98
CA LEU A 187 30.04 8.79 -9.87
C LEU A 187 29.10 9.95 -9.50
N LEU A 188 28.86 10.16 -8.22
CA LEU A 188 28.02 11.27 -7.76
C LEU A 188 28.66 12.63 -8.06
N ARG A 189 29.97 12.78 -7.90
CA ARG A 189 30.72 14.01 -8.25
C ARG A 189 30.69 14.27 -9.74
N GLU A 190 30.79 13.24 -10.57
CA GLU A 190 30.70 13.34 -12.02
C GLU A 190 29.28 13.79 -12.44
N PHE A 191 28.24 13.19 -11.85
CA PHE A 191 26.86 13.60 -12.04
C PHE A 191 26.64 15.08 -11.68
N ALA A 192 27.13 15.53 -10.53
CA ALA A 192 27.02 16.93 -10.12
C ALA A 192 27.71 17.89 -11.11
N ARG A 193 28.92 17.53 -11.61
CA ARG A 193 29.62 18.33 -12.59
C ARG A 193 28.92 18.41 -13.94
N SER A 194 28.29 17.32 -14.37
CA SER A 194 27.64 17.27 -15.69
C SER A 194 26.25 17.91 -15.71
N THR A 195 25.55 17.95 -14.56
CA THR A 195 24.17 18.44 -14.46
C THR A 195 24.05 19.80 -13.77
N GLY A 196 25.03 20.20 -12.95
CA GLY A 196 24.92 21.36 -12.06
C GLY A 196 24.00 21.13 -10.84
N CYS A 197 23.53 19.92 -10.63
CA CYS A 197 22.66 19.59 -9.50
C CYS A 197 23.39 19.65 -8.17
N LYS A 198 22.69 20.10 -7.12
CA LYS A 198 23.17 20.00 -5.74
C LYS A 198 23.15 18.52 -5.32
N VAL A 199 24.29 17.99 -4.94
CA VAL A 199 24.40 16.59 -4.49
C VAL A 199 24.91 16.50 -3.05
N THR A 200 24.45 15.52 -2.33
CA THR A 200 24.92 15.19 -0.97
C THR A 200 25.25 13.71 -0.91
N TYR A 201 26.46 13.38 -0.46
CA TYR A 201 26.87 11.99 -0.20
C TYR A 201 26.74 11.66 1.27
N VAL A 202 26.10 10.55 1.58
CA VAL A 202 25.84 10.06 2.95
C VAL A 202 26.36 8.64 3.09
N GLY A 203 27.67 8.51 3.15
CA GLY A 203 28.36 7.25 3.48
C GLY A 203 28.51 7.08 5.00
N THR A 204 29.24 6.05 5.41
CA THR A 204 29.39 5.65 6.82
C THR A 204 29.84 6.80 7.74
N THR A 205 30.80 7.64 7.30
CA THR A 205 31.29 8.78 8.10
C THR A 205 30.19 9.83 8.29
N GLN A 206 29.44 10.17 7.25
CA GLN A 206 28.36 11.15 7.32
C GLN A 206 27.20 10.62 8.17
N GLN A 207 26.88 9.32 8.08
CA GLN A 207 25.89 8.68 8.96
C GLN A 207 26.26 8.81 10.43
N GLN A 208 27.53 8.59 10.77
CA GLN A 208 28.04 8.79 12.14
C GLN A 208 27.94 10.26 12.58
N GLN A 209 28.25 11.21 11.71
CA GLN A 209 28.11 12.65 12.02
C GLN A 209 26.64 13.04 12.27
N VAL A 210 25.69 12.50 11.47
CA VAL A 210 24.26 12.69 11.69
C VAL A 210 23.84 12.19 13.07
N VAL A 211 24.23 10.98 13.44
CA VAL A 211 23.92 10.41 14.75
C VAL A 211 24.51 11.27 15.88
N GLN A 212 25.79 11.66 15.78
CA GLN A 212 26.44 12.51 16.79
C GLN A 212 25.75 13.87 16.93
N ARG A 213 25.31 14.48 15.81
CA ARG A 213 24.60 15.77 15.82
C ARG A 213 23.24 15.68 16.49
N LEU A 214 22.46 14.64 16.18
CA LEU A 214 21.16 14.39 16.81
C LEU A 214 21.31 14.01 18.29
N ALA A 215 22.28 13.17 18.63
CA ALA A 215 22.54 12.75 20.01
C ALA A 215 22.91 13.93 20.95
N LYS A 216 23.60 14.97 20.45
CA LYS A 216 23.87 16.19 21.22
C LYS A 216 22.61 16.89 21.70
N THR A 217 21.52 16.81 20.95
CA THR A 217 20.25 17.48 21.24
C THR A 217 19.22 16.55 21.88
N LEU A 218 19.37 15.25 21.70
CA LEU A 218 18.49 14.19 22.19
C LEU A 218 19.32 13.06 22.83
N PRO A 219 20.05 13.30 23.93
CA PRO A 219 21.00 12.35 24.51
C PRO A 219 20.34 11.05 24.97
N SER A 220 19.09 11.08 25.43
CA SER A 220 18.33 9.90 25.83
C SER A 220 18.00 8.95 24.66
N SER A 221 18.09 9.41 23.42
CA SER A 221 17.77 8.63 22.21
C SER A 221 19.02 8.12 21.48
N THR A 222 20.23 8.26 22.05
CA THR A 222 21.50 7.94 21.36
C THR A 222 21.58 6.49 20.91
N ASP A 223 21.15 5.55 21.76
CA ASP A 223 21.20 4.12 21.43
C ASP A 223 20.17 3.76 20.33
N ALA A 224 18.96 4.29 20.42
CA ALA A 224 17.94 4.12 19.38
C ALA A 224 18.41 4.72 18.04
N LEU A 225 19.00 5.93 18.06
CA LEU A 225 19.60 6.57 16.89
C LEU A 225 20.67 5.70 16.23
N SER A 226 21.61 5.19 17.05
CA SER A 226 22.69 4.36 16.55
C SER A 226 22.16 3.10 15.87
N ARG A 227 21.17 2.45 16.47
CA ARG A 227 20.50 1.27 15.88
C ARG A 227 19.73 1.59 14.62
N LEU A 228 19.00 2.70 14.59
CA LEU A 228 18.17 3.10 13.44
C LEU A 228 18.98 3.50 12.21
N LEU A 229 20.13 4.12 12.39
CA LEU A 229 20.84 4.84 11.33
C LEU A 229 22.23 4.29 11.01
N LEU A 230 22.84 3.51 11.92
CA LEU A 230 24.18 2.97 11.71
C LEU A 230 24.13 1.45 11.47
N ARG A 231 25.08 0.97 10.68
CA ARG A 231 25.31 -0.47 10.53
C ARG A 231 25.78 -1.07 11.85
N PRO A 232 25.18 -2.17 12.33
CA PRO A 232 25.65 -2.86 13.51
C PRO A 232 27.12 -3.33 13.35
N ARG A 233 27.93 -3.21 14.40
CA ARG A 233 29.30 -3.71 14.39
C ARG A 233 29.30 -5.23 14.20
N GLY A 234 30.18 -5.72 13.34
CA GLY A 234 30.29 -7.16 13.05
C GLY A 234 29.22 -7.70 12.09
N SER A 235 28.40 -6.83 11.49
CA SER A 235 27.48 -7.28 10.42
C SER A 235 28.26 -7.92 9.28
N ALA A 236 27.72 -9.03 8.73
CA ALA A 236 28.31 -9.66 7.56
C ALA A 236 28.37 -8.68 6.37
N ALA A 237 29.39 -8.83 5.53
CA ALA A 237 29.47 -8.10 4.26
C ALA A 237 28.22 -8.38 3.43
N GLY A 238 27.60 -7.33 2.88
CA GLY A 238 26.37 -7.44 2.10
C GLY A 238 25.09 -7.64 2.92
N ALA A 239 25.14 -7.58 4.27
CA ALA A 239 23.94 -7.62 5.10
C ALA A 239 22.99 -6.48 4.69
N PHE A 240 21.74 -6.83 4.36
CA PHE A 240 20.75 -5.89 3.87
C PHE A 240 20.37 -4.84 4.92
N GLY A 241 20.47 -3.58 4.55
CA GLY A 241 20.23 -2.41 5.41
C GLY A 241 19.29 -1.37 4.80
N GLY A 242 18.39 -1.78 3.93
CA GLY A 242 17.48 -0.88 3.24
C GLY A 242 16.67 0.01 4.18
N GLY A 243 16.27 -0.51 5.35
CA GLY A 243 15.54 0.26 6.35
C GLY A 243 16.36 1.41 6.97
N ARG A 244 17.69 1.26 7.12
CA ARG A 244 18.55 2.38 7.58
C ARG A 244 18.55 3.52 6.57
N ALA A 245 18.78 3.20 5.32
CA ALA A 245 18.75 4.19 4.24
C ALA A 245 17.39 4.86 4.12
N TRP A 246 16.31 4.10 4.32
CA TRP A 246 14.95 4.61 4.37
C TRP A 246 14.75 5.63 5.51
N ASN A 247 15.14 5.27 6.73
CA ASN A 247 15.05 6.15 7.90
C ASN A 247 15.87 7.44 7.72
N LEU A 248 17.07 7.33 7.15
CA LEU A 248 17.89 8.50 6.80
C LEU A 248 17.19 9.40 5.77
N ALA A 249 16.62 8.82 4.70
CA ALA A 249 15.88 9.57 3.69
C ALA A 249 14.69 10.34 4.30
N LEU A 250 13.94 9.72 5.22
CA LEU A 250 12.85 10.37 5.94
C LEU A 250 13.33 11.51 6.83
N LEU A 251 14.41 11.33 7.57
CA LEU A 251 14.95 12.42 8.40
C LEU A 251 15.47 13.58 7.55
N MET A 252 16.16 13.28 6.43
CA MET A 252 16.70 14.31 5.54
C MET A 252 15.64 15.11 4.80
N SER A 253 14.46 14.54 4.61
CA SER A 253 13.33 15.17 3.92
C SER A 253 12.23 15.65 4.87
N ALA A 254 12.45 15.59 6.17
CA ALA A 254 11.46 15.97 7.17
C ALA A 254 10.93 17.41 6.93
N GLY A 255 9.60 17.54 6.82
CA GLY A 255 8.93 18.80 6.54
C GLY A 255 8.73 19.12 5.05
N GLY A 256 8.93 18.16 4.13
CA GLY A 256 8.65 18.30 2.70
C GLY A 256 8.47 16.97 2.02
N SER A 257 8.51 16.93 0.69
CA SER A 257 8.41 15.69 -0.08
C SER A 257 9.78 15.14 -0.44
N LEU A 258 9.85 13.83 -0.66
CA LEU A 258 11.02 13.15 -1.21
C LEU A 258 10.65 12.22 -2.36
N VAL A 259 11.62 11.96 -3.22
CA VAL A 259 11.61 10.82 -4.14
C VAL A 259 12.61 9.79 -3.61
N LEU A 260 12.24 8.50 -3.62
CA LEU A 260 13.08 7.41 -3.15
C LEU A 260 13.37 6.45 -4.31
N LEU A 261 14.64 6.29 -4.66
CA LEU A 261 15.11 5.45 -5.74
C LEU A 261 16.08 4.39 -5.23
N ASP A 262 16.00 3.18 -5.80
CA ASP A 262 17.04 2.16 -5.66
C ASP A 262 18.04 2.27 -6.80
N ASP A 263 19.29 1.87 -6.55
CA ASP A 263 20.39 1.95 -7.51
C ASP A 263 20.19 1.12 -8.79
N ASP A 264 19.26 0.13 -8.77
CA ASP A 264 18.93 -0.72 -9.91
C ASP A 264 17.74 -0.24 -10.75
N LEU A 265 17.23 0.96 -10.46
CA LEU A 265 16.22 1.63 -11.28
C LEU A 265 16.84 2.38 -12.45
N CYS A 266 16.05 2.65 -13.49
CA CYS A 266 16.51 3.41 -14.65
C CYS A 266 15.32 4.08 -15.36
N LEU A 267 15.50 5.35 -15.71
CA LEU A 267 14.60 6.10 -16.56
C LEU A 267 14.82 5.73 -18.04
N PRO A 268 13.85 5.98 -18.93
CA PRO A 268 12.61 6.75 -18.76
C PRO A 268 11.51 5.98 -18.01
N LEU A 269 10.53 6.71 -17.48
CA LEU A 269 9.24 6.09 -17.19
C LEU A 269 8.56 5.68 -18.49
N ARG A 270 7.81 4.60 -18.44
CA ARG A 270 7.13 4.02 -19.60
C ARG A 270 5.65 3.92 -19.32
N ARG A 271 4.83 4.20 -20.35
CA ARG A 271 3.38 4.06 -20.28
C ARG A 271 2.93 2.92 -21.17
N PRO A 272 2.14 1.97 -20.68
CA PRO A 272 1.52 0.95 -21.54
C PRO A 272 0.65 1.61 -22.61
N ASP A 273 0.59 1.03 -23.83
CA ASP A 273 -0.19 1.55 -24.94
C ASP A 273 -1.70 1.53 -24.65
N ASP A 274 -2.14 0.64 -23.74
CA ASP A 274 -3.50 0.49 -23.28
C ASP A 274 -3.79 1.28 -21.97
N ALA A 275 -2.92 2.24 -21.62
CA ALA A 275 -3.14 3.09 -20.45
C ALA A 275 -4.34 4.02 -20.65
N GLU A 276 -5.20 4.07 -19.64
CA GLU A 276 -6.41 4.90 -19.60
C GLU A 276 -6.21 6.10 -18.65
N SER A 277 -6.89 7.21 -18.95
CA SER A 277 -6.97 8.37 -18.04
C SER A 277 -7.99 8.14 -16.91
N GLY A 278 -7.88 8.93 -15.85
CA GLY A 278 -8.75 8.88 -14.67
C GLY A 278 -8.31 7.83 -13.64
N ILE A 279 -9.07 7.77 -12.55
CA ILE A 279 -8.87 6.82 -11.45
C ILE A 279 -9.83 5.64 -11.59
N ASP A 280 -9.31 4.42 -11.43
CA ASP A 280 -10.09 3.21 -11.22
C ASP A 280 -10.51 3.14 -9.74
N PRO A 281 -11.82 3.25 -9.43
CA PRO A 281 -12.29 3.25 -8.05
C PRO A 281 -12.44 1.84 -7.45
N ASP A 282 -12.29 0.75 -8.24
CA ASP A 282 -12.50 -0.62 -7.76
C ASP A 282 -11.38 -1.04 -6.80
N PRO A 283 -11.67 -1.23 -5.48
CA PRO A 283 -10.66 -1.63 -4.51
C PRO A 283 -10.14 -3.07 -4.72
N SER A 284 -10.82 -3.88 -5.53
CA SER A 284 -10.38 -5.24 -5.89
C SER A 284 -9.45 -5.26 -7.11
N SER A 285 -9.31 -4.13 -7.81
CA SER A 285 -8.42 -4.02 -8.95
C SER A 285 -6.97 -4.27 -8.56
N VAL A 286 -6.30 -5.14 -9.30
CA VAL A 286 -4.89 -5.50 -9.09
C VAL A 286 -4.04 -5.14 -10.30
N PRO A 287 -2.74 -4.86 -10.13
CA PRO A 287 -1.84 -4.59 -11.24
C PRO A 287 -1.67 -5.80 -12.15
N GLY A 288 -1.63 -5.55 -13.47
CA GLY A 288 -1.36 -6.58 -14.47
C GLY A 288 0.12 -6.97 -14.55
N THR A 289 0.38 -8.18 -15.05
CA THR A 289 1.74 -8.71 -15.26
C THR A 289 1.88 -9.31 -16.66
N SER A 290 2.93 -8.90 -17.36
CA SER A 290 3.33 -9.49 -18.64
C SER A 290 4.73 -10.09 -18.54
N PHE A 291 4.96 -11.21 -19.22
CA PHE A 291 6.22 -11.97 -19.19
C PHE A 291 6.95 -11.84 -20.52
N TYR A 292 8.27 -11.66 -20.49
CA TYR A 292 9.09 -11.43 -21.67
C TYR A 292 10.29 -12.39 -21.69
N ARG A 293 10.83 -12.62 -22.89
CA ARG A 293 11.98 -13.53 -23.10
C ARG A 293 13.31 -12.88 -22.75
N SER A 294 13.36 -11.55 -22.84
CA SER A 294 14.57 -10.79 -22.58
C SER A 294 14.27 -9.48 -21.83
N MET A 295 15.30 -8.91 -21.25
CA MET A 295 15.26 -7.60 -20.62
C MET A 295 14.85 -6.51 -21.63
N ASP A 296 15.43 -6.55 -22.83
CA ASP A 296 15.14 -5.56 -23.88
C ASP A 296 13.67 -5.62 -24.32
N GLU A 297 13.11 -6.82 -24.49
CA GLU A 297 11.68 -6.96 -24.76
C GLU A 297 10.82 -6.36 -23.65
N ALA A 298 11.16 -6.60 -22.38
CA ALA A 298 10.42 -6.07 -21.24
C ALA A 298 10.52 -4.54 -21.19
N LEU A 299 11.70 -3.97 -21.38
CA LEU A 299 11.93 -2.52 -21.37
C LEU A 299 11.24 -1.82 -22.55
N ASN A 300 11.17 -2.46 -23.71
CA ASN A 300 10.54 -1.91 -24.93
C ASN A 300 9.04 -2.26 -25.05
N SER A 301 8.46 -2.91 -24.05
CA SER A 301 7.05 -3.31 -24.06
C SER A 301 6.06 -2.19 -23.79
N ALA A 302 6.54 -0.99 -23.54
CA ALA A 302 5.73 0.21 -23.28
C ALA A 302 6.50 1.45 -23.76
N ALA A 303 5.77 2.44 -24.25
CA ALA A 303 6.36 3.67 -24.78
C ALA A 303 6.97 4.52 -23.65
N ALA A 304 8.16 5.08 -23.92
CA ALA A 304 8.75 6.08 -23.03
C ALA A 304 7.84 7.33 -22.97
N ILE A 305 7.60 7.86 -21.77
CA ILE A 305 6.89 9.12 -21.63
C ILE A 305 7.85 10.30 -21.86
N GLU A 306 7.33 11.32 -22.52
CA GLU A 306 8.09 12.55 -22.79
C GLU A 306 7.95 13.58 -21.67
N ASP A 307 7.04 13.34 -20.71
CA ASP A 307 6.80 14.21 -19.56
C ASP A 307 7.88 14.04 -18.48
N ASP A 308 8.05 15.08 -17.65
CA ASP A 308 8.94 15.01 -16.47
C ASP A 308 8.41 13.96 -15.47
N PRO A 309 9.16 12.86 -15.23
CA PRO A 309 8.73 11.79 -14.35
C PRO A 309 8.53 12.24 -12.91
N PHE A 310 9.34 13.20 -12.45
CA PHE A 310 9.21 13.71 -11.09
C PHE A 310 7.98 14.62 -10.94
N ALA A 311 7.69 15.46 -11.93
CA ALA A 311 6.50 16.31 -11.91
C ALA A 311 5.21 15.48 -11.86
N LEU A 312 5.16 14.34 -12.57
CA LEU A 312 4.00 13.43 -12.54
C LEU A 312 3.69 12.93 -11.13
N HIS A 313 4.71 12.49 -10.40
CA HIS A 313 4.56 11.97 -9.04
C HIS A 313 4.40 13.08 -7.99
N LEU A 314 5.26 14.10 -8.04
CA LEU A 314 5.23 15.21 -7.09
C LEU A 314 3.98 16.09 -7.25
N GLY A 315 3.43 16.12 -8.46
CA GLY A 315 2.18 16.81 -8.74
C GLY A 315 0.95 16.21 -8.05
N ALA A 316 1.03 14.95 -7.62
CA ALA A 316 -0.07 14.25 -6.94
C ALA A 316 0.18 14.10 -5.42
N VAL A 317 1.43 13.86 -5.00
CA VAL A 317 1.77 13.63 -3.60
C VAL A 317 1.49 14.88 -2.76
N GLY A 318 0.92 14.69 -1.57
CA GLY A 318 0.54 15.79 -0.69
C GLY A 318 -0.81 16.44 -0.98
N LYS A 319 -1.43 16.19 -2.15
CA LYS A 319 -2.79 16.65 -2.44
C LYS A 319 -3.84 15.83 -1.71
N THR A 320 -5.00 16.42 -1.46
CA THR A 320 -6.19 15.67 -1.06
C THR A 320 -6.80 14.96 -2.27
N LEU A 321 -7.48 13.82 -2.03
CA LEU A 321 -8.15 13.09 -3.10
C LEU A 321 -9.15 13.96 -3.85
N GLY A 322 -9.91 14.81 -3.14
CA GLY A 322 -10.89 15.71 -3.76
C GLY A 322 -10.27 16.70 -4.73
N ARG A 323 -9.09 17.25 -4.42
CA ARG A 323 -8.32 18.08 -5.35
C ARG A 323 -7.81 17.28 -6.55
N LEU A 324 -7.32 16.07 -6.29
CA LEU A 324 -6.80 15.21 -7.35
C LEU A 324 -7.90 14.82 -8.35
N VAL A 325 -9.07 14.37 -7.89
CA VAL A 325 -10.19 13.97 -8.78
C VAL A 325 -10.87 15.15 -9.50
N ALA A 326 -10.55 16.39 -9.13
CA ALA A 326 -10.96 17.57 -9.89
C ALA A 326 -10.11 17.78 -11.15
N GLU A 327 -8.93 17.16 -11.24
CA GLU A 327 -8.07 17.23 -12.41
C GLU A 327 -8.53 16.20 -13.46
N PRO A 328 -8.67 16.58 -14.75
CA PRO A 328 -9.17 15.67 -15.80
C PRO A 328 -8.40 14.35 -15.89
N ALA A 329 -7.07 14.38 -15.66
CA ALA A 329 -6.22 13.19 -15.71
C ALA A 329 -6.52 12.17 -14.61
N PHE A 330 -7.18 12.59 -13.51
CA PHE A 330 -7.49 11.78 -12.35
C PHE A 330 -8.99 11.72 -12.03
N ALA A 331 -9.84 12.20 -12.95
CA ALA A 331 -11.27 12.17 -12.74
C ALA A 331 -11.77 10.72 -12.54
N ILE A 332 -12.71 10.55 -11.61
CA ILE A 332 -13.45 9.29 -11.46
C ILE A 332 -14.69 9.38 -12.35
N ASP A 333 -14.83 8.43 -13.27
CA ASP A 333 -16.05 8.25 -14.05
C ASP A 333 -17.12 7.60 -13.15
N PRO A 334 -18.27 8.30 -12.87
CA PRO A 334 -19.33 7.74 -12.03
C PRO A 334 -19.86 6.40 -12.54
N ALA A 335 -19.87 6.16 -13.85
CA ALA A 335 -20.34 4.90 -14.44
C ALA A 335 -19.48 3.69 -14.00
N ARG A 336 -18.21 3.90 -13.68
CA ARG A 336 -17.30 2.85 -13.20
C ARG A 336 -17.63 2.37 -11.77
N LEU A 337 -18.52 3.04 -11.04
CA LEU A 337 -18.99 2.60 -9.74
C LEU A 337 -20.00 1.44 -9.84
N ARG A 338 -20.55 1.15 -11.03
CA ARG A 338 -21.53 0.06 -11.22
C ARG A 338 -21.04 -1.26 -10.63
N GLY A 339 -21.85 -1.83 -9.73
CA GLY A 339 -21.57 -3.09 -9.06
C GLY A 339 -20.62 -3.00 -7.88
N LEU A 340 -19.98 -1.84 -7.64
CA LEU A 340 -19.11 -1.66 -6.47
C LEU A 340 -19.93 -1.43 -5.22
N ASN A 341 -19.50 -2.05 -4.13
CA ASN A 341 -20.12 -1.87 -2.81
C ASN A 341 -19.63 -0.58 -2.16
N LEU A 342 -20.56 0.31 -1.80
CA LEU A 342 -20.24 1.61 -1.21
C LEU A 342 -19.40 1.49 0.08
N GLY A 343 -19.66 0.50 0.94
CA GLY A 343 -18.87 0.28 2.15
C GLY A 343 -17.40 -0.08 1.88
N ARG A 344 -17.08 -0.64 0.71
CA ARG A 344 -15.68 -0.87 0.30
C ARG A 344 -14.98 0.37 -0.21
N LEU A 345 -15.73 1.45 -0.46
CA LEU A 345 -15.22 2.74 -0.94
C LEU A 345 -15.05 3.78 0.17
N GLU A 346 -15.25 3.41 1.44
CA GLU A 346 -15.16 4.33 2.60
C GLU A 346 -13.80 5.04 2.71
N HIS A 347 -12.74 4.42 2.21
CA HIS A 347 -11.40 5.02 2.15
C HIS A 347 -11.31 6.16 1.12
N LEU A 348 -12.20 6.21 0.11
CA LEU A 348 -12.23 7.25 -0.93
C LEU A 348 -12.91 8.52 -0.39
N ARG A 349 -12.29 9.16 0.58
CA ARG A 349 -12.73 10.42 1.16
C ARG A 349 -12.04 11.59 0.47
N GLY A 350 -12.81 12.66 0.18
CA GLY A 350 -12.25 13.83 -0.51
C GLY A 350 -11.18 14.58 0.27
N ASP A 351 -11.23 14.53 1.61
CA ASP A 351 -10.24 15.12 2.52
C ASP A 351 -9.01 14.22 2.76
N ALA A 352 -9.07 12.96 2.34
CA ALA A 352 -7.96 12.03 2.47
C ALA A 352 -6.74 12.47 1.65
N ARG A 353 -5.55 12.42 2.25
CA ARG A 353 -4.31 12.94 1.65
C ARG A 353 -3.52 11.83 0.96
N ILE A 354 -3.00 12.11 -0.21
CA ILE A 354 -2.08 11.21 -0.93
C ILE A 354 -0.70 11.34 -0.29
N ILE A 355 -0.31 10.37 0.55
CA ILE A 355 1.00 10.38 1.22
C ILE A 355 2.10 9.73 0.40
N GLY A 356 1.75 8.96 -0.61
CA GLY A 356 2.74 8.32 -1.47
C GLY A 356 2.20 8.00 -2.84
N THR A 357 3.10 8.04 -3.82
CA THR A 357 2.83 7.59 -5.17
C THR A 357 3.67 6.36 -5.49
N VAL A 358 3.09 5.45 -6.23
CA VAL A 358 3.68 4.17 -6.64
C VAL A 358 3.55 4.03 -8.14
N GLN A 359 4.43 3.27 -8.74
CA GLN A 359 4.39 2.93 -10.16
C GLN A 359 4.71 1.47 -10.39
N GLY A 360 4.48 1.01 -11.60
CA GLY A 360 4.91 -0.29 -12.07
C GLY A 360 6.42 -0.36 -12.31
N THR A 361 6.86 -1.54 -12.71
CA THR A 361 8.25 -1.79 -13.13
C THR A 361 8.27 -2.56 -14.45
N CYS A 362 9.30 -2.35 -15.26
CA CYS A 362 9.60 -3.16 -16.43
C CYS A 362 11.07 -3.53 -16.43
N GLY A 363 11.36 -4.78 -16.76
CA GLY A 363 12.71 -5.34 -16.71
C GLY A 363 12.81 -6.51 -15.75
N SER A 364 13.78 -6.50 -14.83
CA SER A 364 13.99 -7.60 -13.90
C SER A 364 12.78 -7.82 -12.98
N SER A 365 12.49 -9.08 -12.70
CA SER A 365 11.45 -9.47 -11.74
C SER A 365 11.72 -8.90 -10.35
N ARG A 366 10.68 -8.33 -9.72
CA ARG A 366 10.78 -7.60 -8.44
C ARG A 366 11.17 -8.44 -7.23
N THR A 367 10.95 -9.74 -7.25
CA THR A 367 11.05 -10.58 -6.04
C THR A 367 11.75 -11.90 -6.32
N GLU A 368 12.44 -12.42 -5.32
CA GLU A 368 13.06 -13.74 -5.32
C GLU A 368 12.02 -14.87 -5.15
N SER A 369 10.88 -14.57 -4.55
CA SER A 369 9.80 -15.54 -4.34
C SER A 369 8.93 -15.67 -5.58
N GLY A 370 8.56 -16.91 -5.93
CA GLY A 370 7.58 -17.19 -6.98
C GLY A 370 6.13 -17.22 -6.51
N ALA A 371 5.86 -17.00 -5.23
CA ALA A 371 4.52 -17.15 -4.66
C ALA A 371 3.47 -16.22 -5.31
N TRP A 372 3.87 -15.03 -5.72
CA TRP A 372 3.01 -14.06 -6.39
C TRP A 372 2.49 -14.54 -7.76
N LEU A 373 3.18 -15.46 -8.45
CA LEU A 373 2.75 -16.04 -9.73
C LEU A 373 1.43 -16.81 -9.62
N TYR A 374 1.08 -17.25 -8.44
CA TYR A 374 -0.17 -17.94 -8.16
C TYR A 374 -1.29 -17.00 -7.68
N GLN A 375 -1.05 -15.68 -7.71
CA GLN A 375 -1.98 -14.63 -7.29
C GLN A 375 -2.16 -13.55 -8.38
N LEU A 376 -1.94 -13.91 -9.63
CA LEU A 376 -2.11 -13.04 -10.78
C LEU A 376 -3.58 -12.68 -10.98
N ASP A 377 -3.83 -11.48 -11.51
CA ASP A 377 -5.13 -11.08 -12.02
C ASP A 377 -5.59 -12.04 -13.15
N PRO A 378 -6.90 -12.12 -13.45
CA PRO A 378 -7.43 -13.10 -14.41
C PRO A 378 -6.78 -13.04 -15.79
N GLU A 379 -6.52 -11.84 -16.32
CA GLU A 379 -5.93 -11.66 -17.66
C GLU A 379 -4.46 -12.08 -17.69
N SER A 380 -3.67 -11.62 -16.72
CA SER A 380 -2.27 -12.03 -16.58
C SER A 380 -2.14 -13.53 -16.34
N ARG A 381 -3.08 -14.11 -15.60
CA ARG A 381 -3.14 -15.54 -15.32
C ARG A 381 -3.42 -16.36 -16.57
N GLU A 382 -4.34 -15.94 -17.43
CA GLU A 382 -4.59 -16.59 -18.73
C GLU A 382 -3.36 -16.56 -19.64
N ALA A 383 -2.68 -15.44 -19.72
CA ALA A 383 -1.43 -15.31 -20.45
C ALA A 383 -0.29 -16.17 -19.84
N PHE A 384 -0.23 -16.28 -18.51
CA PHE A 384 0.77 -17.03 -17.76
C PHE A 384 0.72 -18.52 -18.09
N TRP A 385 -0.46 -19.11 -18.21
CA TRP A 385 -0.66 -20.54 -18.42
C TRP A 385 -1.29 -20.93 -19.76
N LYS A 386 -1.25 -20.06 -20.76
CA LYS A 386 -1.87 -20.26 -22.08
C LYS A 386 -1.65 -21.67 -22.65
N ASP A 387 -0.44 -22.20 -22.52
CA ASP A 387 -0.01 -23.54 -22.83
C ASP A 387 1.14 -23.96 -21.90
N ARG A 388 1.50 -25.26 -21.93
CA ARG A 388 2.53 -25.80 -21.03
C ARG A 388 3.91 -25.19 -21.28
N GLU A 389 4.27 -24.90 -22.52
CA GLU A 389 5.56 -24.29 -22.87
C GLU A 389 5.63 -22.86 -22.32
N SER A 390 4.57 -22.06 -22.54
CA SER A 390 4.43 -20.71 -22.00
C SER A 390 4.47 -20.72 -20.48
N TYR A 391 3.77 -21.65 -19.83
CA TYR A 391 3.78 -21.79 -18.38
C TYR A 391 5.19 -22.03 -17.82
N LEU A 392 5.92 -23.02 -18.34
CA LEU A 392 7.27 -23.34 -17.90
C LEU A 392 8.24 -22.17 -18.14
N ARG A 393 8.14 -21.53 -19.30
CA ARG A 393 8.93 -20.36 -19.65
C ARG A 393 8.63 -19.19 -18.70
N ASN A 394 7.36 -18.90 -18.44
CA ASN A 394 6.93 -17.77 -17.61
C ASN A 394 7.26 -17.99 -16.12
N ILE A 395 7.24 -19.23 -15.65
CA ILE A 395 7.77 -19.59 -14.34
C ILE A 395 9.24 -19.17 -14.19
N GLU A 396 10.06 -19.45 -15.21
CA GLU A 396 11.48 -19.14 -15.19
C GLU A 396 11.81 -17.72 -15.66
N ALA A 397 10.81 -16.98 -16.18
CA ALA A 397 11.03 -15.65 -16.70
C ALA A 397 11.56 -14.69 -15.63
N THR A 398 12.73 -14.11 -15.89
CA THR A 398 13.36 -13.08 -15.05
C THR A 398 12.99 -11.67 -15.50
N SER A 399 12.34 -11.51 -16.67
CA SER A 399 11.97 -10.25 -17.29
C SER A 399 10.45 -10.12 -17.36
N ILE A 400 9.92 -9.07 -16.74
CA ILE A 400 8.50 -8.81 -16.64
C ILE A 400 8.18 -7.32 -16.84
N ARG A 401 6.92 -7.03 -17.17
CA ARG A 401 6.31 -5.74 -16.90
C ARG A 401 5.19 -5.97 -15.88
N TYR A 402 5.20 -5.15 -14.84
CA TYR A 402 4.20 -5.16 -13.79
C TYR A 402 3.71 -3.73 -13.56
N GLY A 403 2.40 -3.53 -13.53
CA GLY A 403 1.84 -2.20 -13.30
C GLY A 403 0.37 -2.09 -13.66
N ARG A 404 -0.14 -0.87 -13.55
CA ARG A 404 -1.53 -0.54 -13.81
C ARG A 404 -1.73 0.03 -15.22
N ARG A 405 -2.94 -0.14 -15.77
CA ARG A 405 -3.38 0.53 -17.00
C ARG A 405 -4.08 1.86 -16.70
N LYS A 406 -4.61 2.02 -15.50
CA LYS A 406 -5.31 3.22 -15.03
C LYS A 406 -4.80 3.59 -13.64
N ALA A 407 -4.79 4.89 -13.30
CA ALA A 407 -4.45 5.29 -11.95
C ALA A 407 -5.40 4.65 -10.94
N HIS A 408 -4.89 4.27 -9.78
CA HIS A 408 -5.66 3.61 -8.74
C HIS A 408 -5.33 4.20 -7.38
N VAL A 409 -6.38 4.47 -6.59
CA VAL A 409 -6.23 4.99 -5.23
C VAL A 409 -6.66 3.91 -4.24
N ARG A 410 -5.83 3.69 -3.24
CA ARG A 410 -6.09 2.70 -2.20
C ARG A 410 -5.63 3.15 -0.82
N ALA A 411 -6.16 2.55 0.21
CA ALA A 411 -5.63 2.68 1.56
C ALA A 411 -4.15 2.22 1.59
N ILE A 412 -3.40 2.72 2.57
CA ILE A 412 -1.99 2.35 2.72
C ILE A 412 -1.90 0.85 3.00
N SER A 413 -1.22 0.15 2.13
CA SER A 413 -0.85 -1.25 2.27
C SER A 413 0.54 -1.44 1.68
N ASN A 414 1.08 -2.66 1.63
CA ASN A 414 2.43 -2.92 1.15
C ASN A 414 2.75 -2.18 -0.16
N PHE A 415 3.77 -1.33 -0.17
CA PHE A 415 4.18 -0.54 -1.32
C PHE A 415 5.66 -0.15 -1.26
N THR A 416 6.28 -0.06 -2.44
CA THR A 416 7.58 0.58 -2.61
C THR A 416 7.32 1.95 -3.25
N PRO A 417 7.45 3.07 -2.52
CA PRO A 417 7.09 4.39 -3.01
C PRO A 417 8.09 4.88 -4.05
N PHE A 418 7.59 5.74 -4.96
CA PHE A 418 8.43 6.60 -5.76
C PHE A 418 8.56 7.98 -5.11
N ALA A 419 7.44 8.62 -4.80
CA ALA A 419 7.44 9.86 -4.04
C ALA A 419 6.63 9.71 -2.75
N ILE A 420 7.05 10.43 -1.70
CA ILE A 420 6.44 10.41 -0.36
C ILE A 420 6.24 11.85 0.11
N ASP A 421 5.06 12.15 0.64
CA ASP A 421 4.78 13.37 1.40
C ASP A 421 5.25 13.21 2.85
N ASN A 422 6.44 13.69 3.13
CA ASN A 422 7.02 13.73 4.48
C ASN A 422 6.92 15.14 5.10
N SER A 423 5.95 15.96 4.64
CA SER A 423 5.68 17.27 5.23
C SER A 423 5.13 17.18 6.65
N ARG A 424 4.55 16.02 6.99
CA ARG A 424 4.02 15.65 8.30
C ARG A 424 4.69 14.37 8.80
N LEU A 425 4.71 14.16 10.11
CA LEU A 425 5.34 12.98 10.73
C LEU A 425 4.87 11.68 10.07
N LEU A 426 5.81 10.92 9.54
CA LEU A 426 5.68 9.52 9.13
C LEU A 426 6.53 8.64 10.05
N PRO A 427 6.21 7.35 10.21
CA PRO A 427 6.96 6.46 11.08
C PRO A 427 8.33 6.11 10.51
N CYS A 428 9.26 5.64 11.37
CA CYS A 428 10.44 4.90 10.92
C CYS A 428 10.07 3.47 10.51
N THR A 429 11.03 2.77 9.90
CA THR A 429 10.93 1.32 9.69
C THR A 429 12.08 0.60 10.39
N ASN A 430 12.00 -0.75 10.46
CA ASN A 430 13.09 -1.53 11.02
C ASN A 430 14.37 -1.38 10.16
N PRO A 431 15.49 -1.01 10.76
CA PRO A 431 16.74 -0.79 10.02
C PRO A 431 17.37 -2.07 9.47
N VAL A 432 16.92 -3.25 9.90
CA VAL A 432 17.53 -4.55 9.60
C VAL A 432 16.50 -5.50 8.98
N GLY A 433 16.99 -6.38 8.10
CA GLY A 433 16.17 -7.38 7.43
C GLY A 433 15.39 -6.82 6.24
N ARG A 434 14.83 -7.73 5.42
CA ARG A 434 13.96 -7.39 4.28
C ARG A 434 12.49 -7.30 4.72
N GLY A 435 11.68 -6.60 3.93
CA GLY A 435 10.28 -6.30 4.24
C GLY A 435 10.14 -5.02 5.07
N GLU A 436 11.16 -4.17 5.04
CA GLU A 436 11.14 -2.83 5.65
C GLU A 436 10.08 -1.93 5.04
N ASP A 437 9.82 -2.07 3.75
CA ASP A 437 8.76 -1.38 3.02
C ASP A 437 7.36 -1.85 3.47
N SER A 438 7.18 -3.14 3.69
CA SER A 438 5.95 -3.71 4.21
C SER A 438 5.67 -3.24 5.64
N LEU A 439 6.67 -3.29 6.51
CA LEU A 439 6.54 -2.78 7.88
C LEU A 439 6.28 -1.28 7.91
N PHE A 440 7.00 -0.49 7.10
CA PHE A 440 6.74 0.94 6.96
C PHE A 440 5.29 1.21 6.59
N SER A 441 4.74 0.45 5.64
CA SER A 441 3.37 0.60 5.18
C SER A 441 2.35 0.38 6.30
N VAL A 442 2.54 -0.67 7.11
CA VAL A 442 1.69 -0.95 8.27
C VAL A 442 1.77 0.17 9.29
N LEU A 443 2.98 0.60 9.65
CA LEU A 443 3.17 1.68 10.60
C LEU A 443 2.61 3.01 10.08
N ALA A 444 2.76 3.30 8.79
CA ALA A 444 2.22 4.49 8.16
C ALA A 444 0.67 4.48 8.15
N SER A 445 0.03 3.32 7.89
CA SER A 445 -1.42 3.19 7.92
C SER A 445 -2.01 3.45 9.31
N ILE A 446 -1.29 3.14 10.37
CA ILE A 446 -1.70 3.43 11.74
C ILE A 446 -1.35 4.87 12.13
N CYS A 447 -0.19 5.35 11.74
CA CYS A 447 0.24 6.73 12.00
C CYS A 447 -0.68 7.74 11.29
N ARG A 448 -1.15 7.42 10.08
CA ARG A 448 -1.97 8.25 9.19
C ARG A 448 -3.12 7.46 8.56
N PRO A 449 -4.11 6.99 9.33
CA PRO A 449 -5.16 6.09 8.83
C PRO A 449 -6.07 6.74 7.77
N GLU A 450 -6.15 8.07 7.74
CA GLU A 450 -6.91 8.85 6.77
C GLU A 450 -6.20 9.06 5.44
N SER A 451 -4.98 8.53 5.29
CA SER A 451 -4.14 8.78 4.11
C SER A 451 -4.25 7.67 3.08
N LEU A 452 -3.91 8.01 1.85
CA LEU A 452 -4.05 7.16 0.67
C LEU A 452 -2.73 7.04 -0.11
N LEU A 453 -2.63 6.00 -0.89
CA LEU A 453 -1.62 5.80 -1.93
C LEU A 453 -2.25 5.99 -3.30
N LEU A 454 -1.50 6.61 -4.22
CA LEU A 454 -1.84 6.70 -5.63
C LEU A 454 -0.87 5.83 -6.45
N GLU A 455 -1.40 4.83 -7.12
CA GLU A 455 -0.66 4.03 -8.10
C GLU A 455 -0.87 4.63 -9.49
N LEU A 456 0.20 5.01 -10.15
CA LEU A 456 0.17 5.63 -11.48
C LEU A 456 0.31 4.59 -12.60
N PRO A 457 -0.35 4.80 -13.77
CA PRO A 457 -0.30 3.87 -14.90
C PRO A 457 0.98 4.07 -15.72
N VAL A 458 2.11 4.02 -15.04
CA VAL A 458 3.45 4.10 -15.63
C VAL A 458 4.36 3.07 -14.97
N ALA A 459 5.48 2.73 -15.61
CA ALA A 459 6.47 1.80 -15.10
C ALA A 459 7.88 2.36 -15.24
N ILE A 460 8.74 2.11 -14.26
CA ILE A 460 10.16 2.43 -14.30
C ILE A 460 10.98 1.20 -14.72
N GLY A 461 12.08 1.41 -15.43
CA GLY A 461 13.05 0.35 -15.70
C GLY A 461 13.67 -0.17 -14.39
N HIS A 462 13.72 -1.48 -14.23
CA HIS A 462 14.33 -2.16 -13.09
C HIS A 462 15.33 -3.20 -13.64
N ILE A 463 16.62 -2.94 -13.49
CA ILE A 463 17.68 -3.73 -14.14
C ILE A 463 18.66 -4.25 -13.09
N GLN A 464 18.56 -5.53 -12.78
CA GLN A 464 19.48 -6.21 -11.87
C GLN A 464 20.57 -6.93 -12.67
N GLU A 465 21.81 -6.89 -12.21
CA GLU A 465 22.96 -7.50 -12.89
C GLU A 465 23.06 -9.02 -12.65
N SER A 466 22.56 -9.50 -11.52
CA SER A 466 22.52 -10.92 -11.24
C SER A 466 21.12 -11.46 -11.48
N ASP A 467 21.00 -12.47 -12.32
CA ASP A 467 19.79 -13.28 -12.38
C ASP A 467 19.51 -13.85 -10.99
N ARG A 468 18.54 -13.28 -10.30
CA ARG A 468 17.97 -13.92 -9.14
C ARG A 468 17.28 -15.18 -9.63
N LYS A 469 17.98 -16.31 -9.56
CA LYS A 469 17.38 -17.61 -9.87
C LYS A 469 16.20 -17.80 -8.94
N ARG A 470 14.99 -17.63 -9.45
CA ARG A 470 13.79 -17.96 -8.70
C ARG A 470 13.80 -19.46 -8.48
N SER A 471 13.85 -19.88 -7.25
CA SER A 471 13.54 -21.26 -6.91
C SER A 471 12.02 -21.42 -6.86
N LEU A 472 11.38 -21.54 -8.01
CA LEU A 472 9.94 -21.66 -8.15
C LEU A 472 9.40 -23.03 -7.79
N ARG A 473 10.25 -24.03 -7.89
CA ARG A 473 9.94 -25.40 -7.47
C ARG A 473 10.29 -25.63 -6.00
N THR A 474 10.34 -24.58 -5.18
CA THR A 474 10.40 -24.79 -3.75
C THR A 474 9.07 -25.36 -3.29
N THR A 475 8.99 -26.68 -3.28
CA THR A 475 8.05 -27.44 -2.45
C THR A 475 8.23 -27.13 -0.97
N SER A 476 9.15 -26.24 -0.61
CA SER A 476 9.37 -25.74 0.73
C SER A 476 8.47 -24.53 1.00
N ALA A 477 7.82 -24.53 2.14
CA ALA A 477 7.14 -23.38 2.69
C ALA A 477 8.14 -22.58 3.56
N PRO A 478 8.85 -21.57 3.00
CA PRO A 478 9.81 -20.81 3.78
C PRO A 478 9.07 -20.09 4.91
N PRO A 479 9.67 -19.97 6.10
CA PRO A 479 9.06 -19.18 7.16
C PRO A 479 9.03 -17.71 6.75
N PRO A 480 8.06 -16.91 7.28
CA PRO A 480 8.05 -15.46 7.10
C PRO A 480 9.25 -14.81 7.79
N ARG A 481 9.54 -13.56 7.43
CA ARG A 481 10.59 -12.74 8.02
C ARG A 481 10.08 -11.94 9.21
N PHE A 482 10.98 -11.41 10.02
CA PHE A 482 10.63 -10.64 11.22
C PHE A 482 9.79 -9.40 10.92
N ASN A 483 10.10 -8.65 9.85
CA ASN A 483 9.33 -7.46 9.49
C ASN A 483 7.88 -7.78 9.11
N TYR A 484 7.63 -8.92 8.47
CA TYR A 484 6.25 -9.39 8.20
C TYR A 484 5.56 -9.85 9.48
N PHE A 485 6.27 -10.61 10.33
CA PHE A 485 5.73 -10.96 11.65
C PHE A 485 5.28 -9.71 12.42
N LEU A 486 6.14 -8.70 12.49
CA LEU A 486 5.88 -7.49 13.25
C LEU A 486 4.69 -6.71 12.67
N GLY A 487 4.62 -6.56 11.35
CA GLY A 487 3.50 -5.91 10.67
C GLY A 487 2.18 -6.64 10.93
N ASP A 488 2.14 -7.94 10.74
CA ASP A 488 0.95 -8.76 10.97
C ASP A 488 0.53 -8.75 12.46
N TYR A 489 1.49 -8.82 13.38
CA TYR A 489 1.23 -8.72 14.81
C TYR A 489 0.57 -7.38 15.16
N ILE A 490 1.13 -6.27 14.68
CA ILE A 490 0.61 -4.92 14.92
C ILE A 490 -0.83 -4.82 14.39
N GLN A 491 -1.09 -5.23 13.16
CA GLN A 491 -2.42 -5.12 12.55
C GLN A 491 -3.50 -5.94 13.27
N ARG A 492 -3.14 -7.06 13.89
CA ARG A 492 -4.10 -7.98 14.52
C ARG A 492 -4.30 -7.74 16.00
N GLN A 493 -3.23 -7.41 16.71
CA GLN A 493 -3.26 -7.32 18.16
C GLN A 493 -3.47 -5.90 18.68
N ILE A 494 -3.32 -4.89 17.81
CA ILE A 494 -3.50 -3.49 18.15
C ILE A 494 -4.59 -2.91 17.21
N PRO A 495 -5.84 -3.34 17.33
CA PRO A 495 -6.87 -3.09 16.33
C PRO A 495 -7.33 -1.62 16.24
N GLU A 496 -7.40 -0.90 17.36
CA GLU A 496 -7.83 0.49 17.37
C GLU A 496 -6.97 1.35 18.28
N ILE A 497 -6.33 2.34 17.68
CA ILE A 497 -5.63 3.40 18.41
C ILE A 497 -6.47 4.67 18.31
N LEU A 498 -7.10 5.04 19.40
CA LEU A 498 -7.99 6.20 19.49
C LEU A 498 -7.23 7.54 19.55
N ALA A 499 -5.91 7.52 19.75
CA ALA A 499 -5.11 8.73 19.73
C ALA A 499 -5.24 9.44 18.38
N GLU A 500 -5.51 10.74 18.39
CA GLU A 500 -5.61 11.54 17.17
C GLU A 500 -4.23 11.96 16.64
N ASN A 501 -3.30 12.24 17.56
CA ASN A 501 -1.97 12.69 17.22
C ASN A 501 -1.10 11.51 16.73
N PRO A 502 -0.44 11.61 15.57
CA PRO A 502 0.46 10.59 15.04
C PRO A 502 1.59 10.17 15.98
N ALA A 503 2.16 11.09 16.76
CA ALA A 503 3.21 10.77 17.72
C ALA A 503 2.67 9.87 18.85
N ASP A 504 1.46 10.15 19.36
CA ASP A 504 0.82 9.35 20.41
C ASP A 504 0.41 7.97 19.89
N ARG A 505 0.07 7.85 18.61
CA ARG A 505 -0.17 6.56 17.94
C ARG A 505 1.10 5.71 17.92
N LEU A 506 2.24 6.29 17.53
CA LEU A 506 3.52 5.58 17.55
C LEU A 506 3.93 5.18 18.98
N GLN A 507 3.67 6.04 19.96
CA GLN A 507 3.89 5.73 21.38
C GLN A 507 3.04 4.53 21.84
N THR A 508 1.76 4.48 21.44
CA THR A 508 0.86 3.35 21.76
C THR A 508 1.36 2.06 21.16
N LEU A 509 1.84 2.10 19.90
CA LEU A 509 2.48 0.94 19.27
C LEU A 509 3.72 0.48 20.04
N ALA A 510 4.57 1.41 20.47
CA ALA A 510 5.77 1.11 21.23
C ALA A 510 5.43 0.39 22.55
N VAL A 511 4.39 0.82 23.25
CA VAL A 511 3.90 0.14 24.48
C VAL A 511 3.49 -1.31 24.17
N GLY A 512 2.68 -1.53 23.12
CA GLY A 512 2.29 -2.88 22.71
C GLY A 512 3.47 -3.79 22.35
N LEU A 513 4.51 -3.23 21.71
CA LEU A 513 5.74 -3.98 21.41
C LEU A 513 6.57 -4.28 22.66
N ARG A 514 6.60 -3.38 23.64
CA ARG A 514 7.25 -3.63 24.95
C ARG A 514 6.60 -4.79 25.70
N ASP A 515 5.30 -4.96 25.60
CA ASP A 515 4.60 -6.11 26.20
C ASP A 515 5.08 -7.44 25.59
N VAL A 516 5.34 -7.48 24.28
CA VAL A 516 5.94 -8.66 23.63
C VAL A 516 7.39 -8.87 24.10
N ALA A 517 8.19 -7.80 24.14
CA ALA A 517 9.58 -7.87 24.56
C ALA A 517 9.72 -8.32 26.02
N GLY A 518 8.85 -7.86 26.92
CA GLY A 518 8.80 -8.19 28.33
C GLY A 518 8.12 -9.53 28.66
N ALA A 519 7.49 -10.19 27.68
CA ALA A 519 6.79 -11.44 27.88
C ALA A 519 7.74 -12.58 28.30
N SER A 520 7.24 -13.59 29.00
CA SER A 520 8.02 -14.79 29.34
C SER A 520 8.48 -15.54 28.08
N GLU A 521 9.58 -16.28 28.20
CA GLU A 521 10.11 -17.10 27.10
C GLU A 521 9.03 -18.02 26.50
N SER A 522 8.30 -18.74 27.35
CA SER A 522 7.24 -19.65 26.92
C SER A 522 6.10 -18.92 26.17
N ARG A 523 5.77 -17.69 26.57
CA ARG A 523 4.75 -16.89 25.87
C ARG A 523 5.25 -16.43 24.51
N ARG A 524 6.52 -16.02 24.38
CA ARG A 524 7.14 -15.65 23.10
C ARG A 524 7.24 -16.84 22.14
N ILE A 525 7.62 -18.02 22.62
CA ILE A 525 7.62 -19.26 21.82
C ILE A 525 6.22 -19.55 21.29
N ARG A 526 5.21 -19.48 22.16
CA ARG A 526 3.81 -19.70 21.75
C ARG A 526 3.38 -18.68 20.69
N LEU A 527 3.67 -17.39 20.88
CA LEU A 527 3.35 -16.34 19.91
C LEU A 527 3.98 -16.60 18.54
N LEU A 528 5.23 -17.02 18.49
CA LEU A 528 5.90 -17.38 17.24
C LEU A 528 5.24 -18.61 16.57
N ARG A 529 4.90 -19.65 17.36
CA ARG A 529 4.24 -20.83 16.82
C ARG A 529 2.84 -20.52 16.26
N GLU A 530 2.06 -19.75 16.99
CA GLU A 530 0.73 -19.27 16.55
C GLU A 530 0.84 -18.45 15.26
N TYR A 531 1.81 -17.55 15.19
CA TYR A 531 2.03 -16.74 13.99
C TYR A 531 2.44 -17.57 12.77
N LEU A 532 3.41 -18.48 12.92
CA LEU A 532 3.87 -19.35 11.85
C LEU A 532 2.73 -20.27 11.35
N ALA A 533 1.92 -20.80 12.26
CA ALA A 533 0.76 -21.60 11.91
C ALA A 533 -0.26 -20.76 11.10
N TYR A 534 -0.54 -19.56 11.58
CA TYR A 534 -1.47 -18.66 10.93
C TYR A 534 -0.97 -18.25 9.51
N ALA A 535 0.28 -17.81 9.37
CA ALA A 535 0.84 -17.39 8.08
C ALA A 535 0.78 -18.50 7.03
N ARG A 536 0.97 -19.76 7.46
CA ARG A 536 0.83 -20.93 6.58
C ARG A 536 -0.61 -21.23 6.24
N ALA A 537 -1.52 -21.15 7.21
CA ALA A 537 -2.95 -21.36 6.98
C ALA A 537 -3.50 -20.32 5.99
N GLU A 538 -3.12 -19.06 6.16
CA GLU A 538 -3.50 -17.98 5.24
C GLU A 538 -2.94 -18.20 3.82
N ALA A 539 -1.70 -18.68 3.70
CA ALA A 539 -1.12 -19.01 2.40
C ALA A 539 -1.88 -20.17 1.72
N ILE A 540 -2.28 -21.20 2.49
CA ILE A 540 -3.12 -22.31 2.01
C ILE A 540 -4.47 -21.79 1.54
N GLU A 541 -5.14 -20.98 2.36
CA GLU A 541 -6.47 -20.42 2.04
C GLU A 541 -6.45 -19.60 0.76
N ARG A 542 -5.48 -18.69 0.61
CA ARG A 542 -5.34 -17.89 -0.62
C ARG A 542 -5.11 -18.77 -1.86
N LEU A 543 -4.30 -19.80 -1.76
CA LEU A 543 -4.06 -20.73 -2.86
C LEU A 543 -5.30 -21.58 -3.18
N GLN A 544 -6.07 -22.00 -2.18
CA GLN A 544 -7.33 -22.69 -2.37
C GLN A 544 -8.36 -21.80 -3.07
N GLN A 545 -8.50 -20.55 -2.65
CA GLN A 545 -9.39 -19.57 -3.30
C GLN A 545 -9.00 -19.35 -4.78
N GLN A 546 -7.69 -19.24 -5.08
CA GLN A 546 -7.22 -19.15 -6.46
C GLN A 546 -7.52 -20.43 -7.26
N TYR A 547 -7.34 -21.58 -6.65
CA TYR A 547 -7.65 -22.88 -7.27
C TYR A 547 -9.14 -23.00 -7.59
N GLU A 548 -10.01 -22.64 -6.66
CA GLU A 548 -11.48 -22.69 -6.81
C GLU A 548 -12.00 -21.65 -7.81
N SER A 549 -11.39 -20.46 -7.85
CA SER A 549 -11.75 -19.40 -8.81
C SER A 549 -11.37 -19.71 -10.26
N ALA A 550 -10.60 -20.78 -10.50
CA ALA A 550 -10.09 -21.17 -11.81
C ALA A 550 -10.38 -22.65 -12.12
N PRO A 551 -11.65 -23.06 -12.25
CA PRO A 551 -12.03 -24.47 -12.44
C PRO A 551 -11.48 -25.08 -13.73
N ASN A 552 -11.21 -24.25 -14.73
CA ASN A 552 -10.65 -24.66 -16.04
C ASN A 552 -9.12 -24.49 -16.11
N ALA A 553 -8.44 -24.26 -14.98
CA ALA A 553 -6.99 -24.12 -14.95
C ALA A 553 -6.29 -25.39 -15.48
N PRO A 554 -5.16 -25.25 -16.19
CA PRO A 554 -4.41 -26.41 -16.70
C PRO A 554 -3.90 -27.32 -15.58
N ILE A 555 -3.87 -28.63 -15.85
CA ILE A 555 -3.48 -29.67 -14.88
C ILE A 555 -2.08 -29.40 -14.28
N TYR A 556 -1.13 -28.90 -15.09
CA TYR A 556 0.22 -28.59 -14.61
C TYR A 556 0.25 -27.48 -13.57
N TRP A 557 -0.54 -26.41 -13.73
CA TRP A 557 -0.70 -25.35 -12.72
C TRP A 557 -1.40 -25.87 -11.46
N GLN A 558 -2.48 -26.64 -11.64
CA GLN A 558 -3.19 -27.26 -10.53
C GLN A 558 -2.28 -28.18 -9.69
N ALA A 559 -1.36 -28.91 -10.34
CA ALA A 559 -0.40 -29.78 -9.66
C ALA A 559 0.59 -28.97 -8.80
N ASP A 560 1.11 -27.86 -9.33
CA ASP A 560 2.04 -26.99 -8.60
C ASP A 560 1.33 -26.32 -7.40
N VAL A 561 0.11 -25.79 -7.58
CA VAL A 561 -0.68 -25.21 -6.47
C VAL A 561 -0.92 -26.24 -5.37
N ARG A 562 -1.34 -27.46 -5.72
CA ARG A 562 -1.52 -28.55 -4.73
C ARG A 562 -0.22 -28.87 -4.00
N SER A 563 0.90 -28.96 -4.71
CA SER A 563 2.21 -29.22 -4.11
C SER A 563 2.61 -28.15 -3.09
N ILE A 564 2.32 -26.87 -3.37
CA ILE A 564 2.59 -25.76 -2.44
C ILE A 564 1.67 -25.83 -1.22
N ILE A 565 0.39 -26.12 -1.42
CA ILE A 565 -0.58 -26.32 -0.31
C ILE A 565 -0.11 -27.46 0.60
N GLU A 566 0.27 -28.60 0.04
CA GLU A 566 0.78 -29.75 0.80
C GLU A 566 2.09 -29.44 1.54
N ALA A 567 3.00 -28.65 0.94
CA ALA A 567 4.24 -28.23 1.60
C ALA A 567 3.95 -27.36 2.83
N ASN A 568 3.01 -26.42 2.72
CA ASN A 568 2.57 -25.61 3.86
C ASN A 568 1.84 -26.47 4.92
N GLY A 569 1.02 -27.43 4.51
CA GLY A 569 0.37 -28.39 5.41
C GLY A 569 1.37 -29.22 6.19
N ARG A 570 2.40 -29.78 5.53
CA ARG A 570 3.49 -30.50 6.23
C ARG A 570 4.24 -29.61 7.20
N ALA A 571 4.49 -28.36 6.83
CA ALA A 571 5.18 -27.41 7.71
C ALA A 571 4.37 -27.02 8.97
N LEU A 572 3.03 -27.12 8.93
CA LEU A 572 2.15 -26.95 10.10
C LEU A 572 2.33 -28.06 11.15
N THR A 573 2.70 -29.27 10.72
CA THR A 573 2.82 -30.44 11.62
C THR A 573 4.24 -30.67 12.13
N THR A 574 5.19 -29.81 11.77
CA THR A 574 6.59 -29.94 12.16
C THR A 574 6.83 -29.40 13.56
N ASN A 575 7.57 -30.15 14.40
CA ASN A 575 8.02 -29.73 15.73
C ASN A 575 9.34 -28.97 15.72
N ALA A 576 9.74 -28.38 14.60
CA ALA A 576 10.95 -27.56 14.52
C ALA A 576 10.83 -26.30 15.40
N PRO A 577 11.95 -25.73 15.85
CA PRO A 577 11.96 -24.43 16.52
C PRO A 577 11.23 -23.37 15.70
N PRO A 578 10.44 -22.47 16.32
CA PRO A 578 9.62 -21.48 15.64
C PRO A 578 10.48 -20.31 15.13
N ARG A 579 11.28 -20.56 14.12
CA ARG A 579 12.26 -19.65 13.55
C ARG A 579 11.68 -18.81 12.41
N LEU A 580 12.03 -17.53 12.36
CA LEU A 580 11.78 -16.66 11.22
C LEU A 580 12.94 -16.73 10.20
N ALA A 581 12.66 -16.40 8.92
CA ALA A 581 13.59 -16.65 7.82
C ALA A 581 14.93 -15.90 7.91
N ASP A 582 14.94 -14.74 8.58
CA ASP A 582 16.11 -13.86 8.74
C ASP A 582 16.89 -14.11 10.04
N TRP A 583 16.51 -15.13 10.81
CA TRP A 583 17.23 -15.55 12.02
C TRP A 583 18.20 -16.71 11.72
N PRO A 584 19.24 -16.90 12.58
CA PRO A 584 20.21 -17.98 12.39
C PRO A 584 19.57 -19.37 12.29
N GLU A 585 20.13 -20.23 11.46
CA GLU A 585 19.56 -21.56 11.17
C GLU A 585 19.68 -22.57 12.32
N ASP A 586 20.68 -22.41 13.15
CA ASP A 586 21.03 -23.28 14.29
C ASP A 586 20.38 -22.89 15.61
N GLY A 587 19.45 -21.92 15.60
CA GLY A 587 18.78 -21.44 16.80
C GLY A 587 17.76 -22.42 17.36
N ASP A 588 17.84 -22.72 18.67
CA ASP A 588 16.82 -23.44 19.44
C ASP A 588 15.62 -22.53 19.80
N GLU A 589 14.60 -23.07 20.45
CA GLU A 589 13.40 -22.33 20.86
C GLU A 589 13.73 -21.16 21.80
N ALA A 590 14.65 -21.35 22.74
CA ALA A 590 15.06 -20.30 23.67
C ALA A 590 15.76 -19.15 22.95
N SER A 591 16.59 -19.46 21.96
CA SER A 591 17.25 -18.48 21.08
C SER A 591 16.23 -17.70 20.25
N CYS A 592 15.23 -18.37 19.68
CA CYS A 592 14.13 -17.73 18.94
C CYS A 592 13.33 -16.77 19.85
N ALA A 593 12.99 -17.21 21.05
CA ALA A 593 12.26 -16.39 22.03
C ALA A 593 13.07 -15.17 22.49
N ARG A 594 14.36 -15.34 22.77
CA ARG A 594 15.25 -14.25 23.14
C ARG A 594 15.36 -13.24 21.99
N ARG A 595 15.60 -13.71 20.77
CA ARG A 595 15.69 -12.87 19.59
C ARG A 595 14.41 -12.07 19.34
N LEU A 596 13.24 -12.70 19.49
CA LEU A 596 11.96 -11.99 19.39
C LEU A 596 11.90 -10.85 20.42
N GLY A 597 12.28 -11.11 21.67
CA GLY A 597 12.29 -10.09 22.71
C GLY A 597 13.20 -8.91 22.37
N GLU A 598 14.44 -9.20 21.95
CA GLU A 598 15.44 -8.18 21.61
C GLU A 598 15.01 -7.34 20.39
N ASP A 599 14.64 -7.98 19.28
CA ASP A 599 14.27 -7.28 18.04
C ASP A 599 13.01 -6.43 18.24
N THR A 600 12.04 -6.92 19.04
CA THR A 600 10.80 -6.19 19.36
C THR A 600 11.08 -5.02 20.30
N ALA A 601 11.96 -5.18 21.31
CA ALA A 601 12.37 -4.09 22.20
C ALA A 601 13.05 -2.96 21.42
N HIS A 602 13.95 -3.30 20.51
CA HIS A 602 14.63 -2.33 19.65
C HIS A 602 13.64 -1.53 18.79
N MET A 603 12.62 -2.19 18.24
CA MET A 603 11.61 -1.49 17.46
C MET A 603 10.71 -0.59 18.33
N ALA A 604 10.37 -1.01 19.55
CA ALA A 604 9.64 -0.19 20.50
C ALA A 604 10.42 1.10 20.83
N GLU A 605 11.70 0.98 21.18
CA GLU A 605 12.58 2.13 21.45
C GLU A 605 12.71 3.06 20.24
N ALA A 606 12.76 2.49 19.04
CA ALA A 606 12.81 3.26 17.81
C ALA A 606 11.53 4.10 17.61
N LEU A 607 10.34 3.51 17.79
CA LEU A 607 9.06 4.20 17.66
C LEU A 607 8.88 5.30 18.71
N GLU A 608 9.36 5.09 19.94
CA GLU A 608 9.32 6.11 21.00
C GLU A 608 10.20 7.32 20.69
N ALA A 609 11.42 7.07 20.20
CA ALA A 609 12.36 8.14 19.90
C ALA A 609 12.00 8.91 18.62
N TRP A 610 11.37 8.23 17.65
CA TRP A 610 11.20 8.73 16.29
C TRP A 610 10.51 10.09 16.16
N PRO A 611 9.39 10.40 16.83
CA PRO A 611 8.73 11.70 16.70
C PRO A 611 9.65 12.88 17.03
N SER A 612 10.44 12.76 18.10
CA SER A 612 11.41 13.78 18.51
C SER A 612 12.57 13.90 17.52
N LEU A 613 13.02 12.78 16.96
CA LEU A 613 14.08 12.73 15.96
C LEU A 613 13.63 13.39 14.66
N TRP A 614 12.44 13.05 14.17
CA TRP A 614 11.84 13.63 12.98
C TRP A 614 11.63 15.14 13.12
N GLU A 615 11.06 15.58 14.23
CA GLU A 615 10.85 17.00 14.49
C GLU A 615 12.17 17.78 14.57
N ARG A 616 13.19 17.18 15.21
CA ARG A 616 14.51 17.79 15.26
C ARG A 616 15.17 17.87 13.87
N ALA A 617 15.04 16.83 13.07
CA ALA A 617 15.53 16.83 11.70
C ALA A 617 14.83 17.92 10.86
N ARG A 618 13.51 18.07 11.00
CA ARG A 618 12.71 19.10 10.34
C ARG A 618 13.20 20.52 10.71
N GLN A 619 13.50 20.77 11.98
CA GLN A 619 14.02 22.06 12.47
C GLN A 619 15.42 22.37 11.93
N LEU A 620 16.26 21.36 11.77
CA LEU A 620 17.60 21.50 11.21
C LEU A 620 17.56 21.81 9.71
N GLY A 621 16.56 21.28 8.99
CA GLY A 621 16.40 21.49 7.55
C GLY A 621 17.68 21.17 6.77
N GLU A 622 18.16 22.08 5.91
CA GLU A 622 19.37 21.88 5.12
C GLU A 622 20.65 21.69 5.95
N ARG A 623 20.66 22.20 7.19
CA ARG A 623 21.78 22.02 8.13
C ARG A 623 21.90 20.61 8.70
N PHE A 624 20.93 19.72 8.39
CA PHE A 624 20.93 18.35 8.88
C PHE A 624 22.20 17.57 8.47
N ILE A 625 22.69 17.79 7.27
CA ILE A 625 23.94 17.18 6.74
C ILE A 625 24.97 18.27 6.36
N GLY A 626 24.70 19.53 6.64
CA GLY A 626 25.63 20.61 6.30
C GLY A 626 27.02 20.36 6.88
N THR A 627 28.03 20.45 6.05
CA THR A 627 29.41 20.73 6.48
C THR A 627 29.40 22.11 7.10
N ASP A 628 29.89 22.23 8.34
CA ASP A 628 30.21 23.51 8.97
C ASP A 628 31.12 24.35 8.08
#